data_7b1af9776bf26339d4162ec98e2a5b1f
#
_entry.id   7b1af9776bf26339d4162ec98e2a5b1f
#
_cell.length_a   1.000
_cell.length_b   1.000
_cell.length_c   1.000
_cell.angle_alpha   90.00
_cell.angle_beta   90.00
_cell.angle_gamma   90.00
#
_symmetry.space_group_name_H-M   'P 1'
#
loop_
_entity.id
_entity.type
_entity.pdbx_description
1 polymer ?
#
loop_
_entity_poly.entity_id
_entity_poly.type
_entity_poly.pdbx_seq_one_letter_code
_entity_poly.pdbx_strand_id
1 'polypeptide(L)'
;MKARFELPDINFLEVDTQKITNEIVGEYERISNRVLAPGDPVRLFLLSLASIIVKQRNAFDLGAKQNLLSYASGERLDHLGSFVNATRIEATGSQTTIKFTLSQAMKVLELKQSQNHQNYYLKEFMLWIN
;
A
#
# COMPACT_ATOMS: atom_id res chain seq x y z
N MET A 1 -21.30 -2.66 14.66
CA MET A 1 -20.07 -3.15 14.00
C MET A 1 -19.27 -1.94 13.56
N LYS A 2 -18.02 -1.77 14.04
CA LYS A 2 -17.19 -0.63 13.62
C LYS A 2 -16.78 -0.80 12.16
N ALA A 3 -16.80 0.29 11.39
CA ALA A 3 -16.33 0.27 10.02
C ALA A 3 -14.83 -0.08 9.96
N ARG A 4 -14.38 -0.67 8.86
CA ARG A 4 -12.97 -1.07 8.65
C ARG A 4 -11.98 0.06 8.97
N PHE A 5 -12.36 1.31 8.73
CA PHE A 5 -11.54 2.51 8.91
C PHE A 5 -11.50 3.04 10.36
N GLU A 6 -12.31 2.49 11.26
CA GLU A 6 -12.39 2.90 12.67
C GLU A 6 -11.60 1.97 13.60
N LEU A 7 -10.98 0.93 13.07
CA LEU A 7 -10.15 0.03 13.86
C LEU A 7 -8.81 0.69 14.17
N PRO A 8 -8.34 0.61 15.44
CA PRO A 8 -7.04 1.15 15.81
C PRO A 8 -5.93 0.43 15.05
N ASP A 9 -4.84 1.13 14.76
CA ASP A 9 -3.64 0.50 14.22
C ASP A 9 -3.02 -0.44 15.25
N ILE A 10 -2.55 -1.59 14.78
CA ILE A 10 -1.98 -2.65 15.61
C ILE A 10 -0.55 -2.87 15.17
N ASN A 11 0.39 -2.80 16.11
CA ASN A 11 1.76 -3.21 15.90
C ASN A 11 2.01 -4.52 16.65
N PHE A 12 2.46 -5.54 15.93
CA PHE A 12 2.78 -6.86 16.50
C PHE A 12 4.15 -6.89 17.13
N LEU A 13 5.06 -6.04 16.62
CA LEU A 13 6.43 -5.96 17.09
C LEU A 13 6.83 -4.53 17.38
N GLU A 14 7.75 -4.37 18.34
CA GLU A 14 8.43 -3.11 18.56
C GLU A 14 9.39 -2.84 17.40
N VAL A 15 9.21 -1.70 16.72
CA VAL A 15 10.00 -1.28 15.57
C VAL A 15 10.80 0.01 15.82
N ASP A 16 10.79 0.51 17.06
CA ASP A 16 11.57 1.69 17.42
C ASP A 16 13.06 1.38 17.31
N THR A 17 13.72 2.01 16.34
CA THR A 17 15.12 1.82 16.03
C THR A 17 16.03 2.19 17.22
N GLN A 18 15.72 3.27 17.94
CA GLN A 18 16.53 3.72 19.06
C GLN A 18 16.48 2.72 20.21
N LYS A 19 15.29 2.22 20.51
CA LYS A 19 15.08 1.25 21.58
C LYS A 19 15.80 -0.06 21.29
N ILE A 20 15.67 -0.60 20.08
CA ILE A 20 16.34 -1.82 19.63
C ILE A 20 17.86 -1.64 19.66
N THR A 21 18.35 -0.51 19.18
CA THR A 21 19.79 -0.20 19.19
C THR A 21 20.35 -0.15 20.60
N ASN A 22 19.66 0.56 21.50
CA ASN A 22 20.08 0.67 22.89
C ASN A 22 20.03 -0.67 23.61
N GLU A 23 19.05 -1.52 23.31
CA GLU A 23 18.94 -2.86 23.85
C GLU A 23 20.14 -3.74 23.43
N ILE A 24 20.48 -3.74 22.13
CA ILE A 24 21.61 -4.54 21.61
C ILE A 24 22.94 -4.07 22.15
N VAL A 25 23.18 -2.76 22.17
CA VAL A 25 24.44 -2.21 22.71
C VAL A 25 24.53 -2.46 24.21
N GLY A 26 23.47 -2.20 24.96
CA GLY A 26 23.42 -2.41 26.40
C GLY A 26 23.63 -3.88 26.79
N GLU A 27 23.07 -4.82 26.04
CA GLU A 27 23.25 -6.24 26.27
C GLU A 27 24.70 -6.66 26.03
N TYR A 28 25.35 -6.15 24.99
CA TYR A 28 26.78 -6.38 24.75
C TYR A 28 27.62 -5.79 25.84
N GLU A 29 27.38 -4.55 26.29
CA GLU A 29 28.12 -3.90 27.38
C GLU A 29 27.95 -4.67 28.68
N ARG A 30 26.76 -5.20 28.97
CA ARG A 30 26.48 -6.03 30.12
C ARG A 30 27.30 -7.33 30.13
N ILE A 31 27.38 -8.02 28.98
CA ILE A 31 28.09 -9.31 28.86
C ILE A 31 29.61 -9.10 28.88
N SER A 32 30.08 -8.08 28.14
CA SER A 32 31.51 -7.81 27.99
C SER A 32 32.12 -7.04 29.19
N ASN A 33 31.28 -6.53 30.08
CA ASN A 33 31.65 -5.63 31.18
C ASN A 33 32.46 -4.42 30.69
N ARG A 34 32.16 -3.92 29.50
CA ARG A 34 32.87 -2.83 28.83
C ARG A 34 31.89 -1.84 28.21
N VAL A 35 32.06 -0.55 28.50
CA VAL A 35 31.29 0.52 27.88
C VAL A 35 31.88 0.85 26.51
N LEU A 36 31.02 0.90 25.50
CA LEU A 36 31.41 1.18 24.13
C LEU A 36 31.31 2.68 23.80
N ALA A 37 32.45 3.28 23.44
CA ALA A 37 32.51 4.66 22.98
C ALA A 37 31.76 4.82 21.63
N PRO A 38 31.26 6.03 21.25
CA PRO A 38 30.55 6.25 19.99
C PRO A 38 31.31 5.83 18.72
N GLY A 39 32.66 5.92 18.74
CA GLY A 39 33.51 5.54 17.61
C GLY A 39 34.09 4.12 17.69
N ASP A 40 33.69 3.31 18.65
CA ASP A 40 34.21 1.95 18.81
C ASP A 40 33.77 1.08 17.61
N PRO A 41 34.71 0.36 16.96
CA PRO A 41 34.40 -0.52 15.85
C PRO A 41 33.32 -1.58 16.17
N VAL A 42 33.34 -2.09 17.40
CA VAL A 42 32.32 -3.06 17.86
C VAL A 42 30.97 -2.41 17.94
N ARG A 43 30.87 -1.17 18.41
CA ARG A 43 29.63 -0.41 18.44
C ARG A 43 29.07 -0.22 17.01
N LEU A 44 29.93 0.16 16.05
CA LEU A 44 29.53 0.32 14.65
C LEU A 44 29.02 -0.98 14.03
N PHE A 45 29.67 -2.09 14.35
CA PHE A 45 29.22 -3.41 13.95
C PHE A 45 27.82 -3.75 14.53
N LEU A 46 27.62 -3.53 15.82
CA LEU A 46 26.35 -3.75 16.50
C LEU A 46 25.23 -2.85 15.91
N LEU A 47 25.53 -1.60 15.56
CA LEU A 47 24.58 -0.70 14.89
C LEU A 47 24.16 -1.24 13.52
N SER A 48 25.10 -1.81 12.76
CA SER A 48 24.79 -2.43 11.47
C SER A 48 23.86 -3.64 11.63
N LEU A 49 24.11 -4.50 12.62
CA LEU A 49 23.22 -5.61 12.97
C LEU A 49 21.84 -5.12 13.42
N ALA A 50 21.79 -4.09 14.28
CA ALA A 50 20.54 -3.49 14.73
C ALA A 50 19.69 -3.03 13.54
N SER A 51 20.31 -2.42 12.53
CA SER A 51 19.59 -1.96 11.32
C SER A 51 18.96 -3.12 10.54
N ILE A 52 19.61 -4.27 10.47
CA ILE A 52 19.09 -5.48 9.84
C ILE A 52 17.90 -6.03 10.64
N ILE A 53 18.04 -6.09 11.96
CA ILE A 53 16.98 -6.56 12.87
C ILE A 53 15.74 -5.67 12.75
N VAL A 54 15.91 -4.34 12.71
CA VAL A 54 14.80 -3.40 12.51
C VAL A 54 14.08 -3.66 11.20
N LYS A 55 14.83 -3.86 10.09
CA LYS A 55 14.24 -4.19 8.79
C LYS A 55 13.45 -5.51 8.84
N GLN A 56 13.99 -6.53 9.50
CA GLN A 56 13.30 -7.81 9.64
C GLN A 56 12.04 -7.69 10.51
N ARG A 57 12.08 -6.94 11.63
CA ARG A 57 10.91 -6.68 12.47
C ARG A 57 9.80 -5.96 11.69
N ASN A 58 10.16 -4.95 10.90
CA ASN A 58 9.20 -4.24 10.03
C ASN A 58 8.56 -5.17 8.99
N ALA A 59 9.37 -6.00 8.33
CA ALA A 59 8.86 -6.96 7.35
C ALA A 59 7.93 -8.00 8.00
N PHE A 60 8.27 -8.46 9.21
CA PHE A 60 7.45 -9.39 9.97
C PHE A 60 6.13 -8.75 10.42
N ASP A 61 6.18 -7.52 10.96
CA ASP A 61 4.99 -6.78 11.38
C ASP A 61 4.03 -6.57 10.21
N LEU A 62 4.56 -6.15 9.04
CA LEU A 62 3.78 -6.03 7.82
C LEU A 62 3.17 -7.38 7.39
N GLY A 63 3.97 -8.46 7.44
CA GLY A 63 3.50 -9.81 7.13
C GLY A 63 2.39 -10.28 8.08
N ALA A 64 2.54 -10.01 9.39
CA ALA A 64 1.54 -10.33 10.39
C ALA A 64 0.24 -9.52 10.19
N LYS A 65 0.36 -8.22 9.92
CA LYS A 65 -0.79 -7.35 9.59
C LYS A 65 -1.57 -7.88 8.38
N GLN A 66 -0.90 -8.37 7.36
CA GLN A 66 -1.55 -8.92 6.16
C GLN A 66 -2.44 -10.15 6.43
N ASN A 67 -2.33 -10.79 7.60
CA ASN A 67 -3.26 -11.84 8.02
C ASN A 67 -4.57 -11.30 8.61
N LEU A 68 -4.65 -9.99 8.85
CA LEU A 68 -5.86 -9.33 9.29
C LEU A 68 -6.62 -8.77 8.09
N LEU A 69 -7.93 -9.01 8.02
CA LEU A 69 -8.78 -8.58 6.91
C LEU A 69 -8.72 -7.07 6.66
N SER A 70 -8.52 -6.27 7.73
CA SER A 70 -8.42 -4.80 7.63
C SER A 70 -7.17 -4.30 6.91
N TYR A 71 -6.09 -5.09 6.94
CA TYR A 71 -4.81 -4.74 6.33
C TYR A 71 -4.49 -5.57 5.08
N ALA A 72 -5.18 -6.70 4.90
CA ALA A 72 -4.93 -7.59 3.79
C ALA A 72 -5.19 -6.92 2.44
N SER A 73 -4.32 -7.16 1.48
CA SER A 73 -4.40 -6.65 0.11
C SER A 73 -3.85 -7.67 -0.90
N GLY A 74 -4.21 -7.49 -2.17
CA GLY A 74 -3.74 -8.37 -3.24
C GLY A 74 -4.13 -9.83 -3.02
N GLU A 75 -3.23 -10.74 -3.34
CA GLU A 75 -3.42 -12.20 -3.25
C GLU A 75 -3.75 -12.67 -1.83
N ARG A 76 -3.19 -12.01 -0.80
CA ARG A 76 -3.49 -12.37 0.59
C ARG A 76 -4.94 -12.13 0.96
N LEU A 77 -5.55 -11.07 0.42
CA LEU A 77 -6.98 -10.83 0.60
C LEU A 77 -7.81 -11.92 -0.10
N ASP A 78 -7.36 -12.40 -1.27
CA ASP A 78 -8.04 -13.47 -2.00
C ASP A 78 -7.99 -14.79 -1.20
N HIS A 79 -6.84 -15.12 -0.60
CA HIS A 79 -6.72 -16.25 0.30
C HIS A 79 -7.65 -16.14 1.52
N LEU A 80 -7.69 -14.96 2.16
CA LEU A 80 -8.63 -14.74 3.27
C LEU A 80 -10.10 -14.82 2.82
N GLY A 81 -10.41 -14.34 1.63
CA GLY A 81 -11.74 -14.45 1.02
C GLY A 81 -12.16 -15.90 0.79
N SER A 82 -11.22 -16.77 0.44
CA SER A 82 -11.51 -18.19 0.20
C SER A 82 -12.04 -18.93 1.43
N PHE A 83 -11.67 -18.52 2.64
CA PHE A 83 -12.20 -19.13 3.88
C PHE A 83 -13.72 -18.90 4.06
N VAL A 84 -14.23 -17.82 3.48
CA VAL A 84 -15.67 -17.47 3.53
C VAL A 84 -16.34 -17.65 2.17
N ASN A 85 -15.68 -18.35 1.24
CA ASN A 85 -16.15 -18.59 -0.12
C ASN A 85 -16.49 -17.29 -0.87
N ALA A 86 -15.75 -16.21 -0.58
CA ALA A 86 -15.84 -14.93 -1.27
C ALA A 86 -14.77 -14.83 -2.35
N THR A 87 -15.18 -14.50 -3.56
CA THR A 87 -14.29 -14.27 -4.69
C THR A 87 -14.22 -12.77 -5.01
N ARG A 88 -13.09 -12.34 -5.55
CA ARG A 88 -12.94 -10.96 -6.01
C ARG A 88 -13.85 -10.73 -7.22
N ILE A 89 -14.55 -9.60 -7.23
CA ILE A 89 -15.28 -9.15 -8.41
C ILE A 89 -14.25 -8.72 -9.47
N GLU A 90 -14.39 -9.24 -10.67
CA GLU A 90 -13.54 -8.86 -11.79
C GLU A 90 -13.64 -7.36 -12.10
N ALA A 91 -12.54 -6.79 -12.60
CA ALA A 91 -12.52 -5.41 -13.02
C ALA A 91 -13.48 -5.21 -14.20
N THR A 92 -14.50 -4.38 -14.01
CA THR A 92 -15.41 -3.96 -15.08
C THR A 92 -15.00 -2.59 -15.59
N GLY A 93 -15.28 -2.33 -16.88
CA GLY A 93 -15.06 -1.01 -17.47
C GLY A 93 -15.86 0.06 -16.72
N SER A 94 -15.26 1.22 -16.53
CA SER A 94 -15.97 2.36 -15.94
C SER A 94 -17.08 2.82 -16.87
N GLN A 95 -18.27 3.02 -16.32
CA GLN A 95 -19.42 3.57 -17.07
C GLN A 95 -19.78 4.93 -16.50
N THR A 96 -19.99 5.90 -17.37
CA THR A 96 -20.47 7.22 -16.99
C THR A 96 -21.56 7.70 -17.96
N THR A 97 -22.51 8.44 -17.41
CA THR A 97 -23.51 9.12 -18.22
C THR A 97 -23.11 10.57 -18.38
N ILE A 98 -22.89 11.00 -19.64
CA ILE A 98 -22.50 12.36 -19.95
C ILE A 98 -23.70 13.06 -20.58
N LYS A 99 -24.12 14.20 -20.01
CA LYS A 99 -25.16 15.06 -20.56
C LYS A 99 -24.50 16.19 -21.34
N PHE A 100 -24.72 16.24 -22.63
CA PHE A 100 -24.27 17.33 -23.49
C PHE A 100 -25.38 18.38 -23.63
N THR A 101 -25.02 19.64 -23.41
CA THR A 101 -25.92 20.77 -23.73
C THR A 101 -25.30 21.49 -24.91
N LEU A 102 -25.97 21.43 -26.05
CA LEU A 102 -25.53 22.05 -27.30
C LEU A 102 -26.18 23.43 -27.46
N SER A 103 -25.41 24.43 -27.87
CA SER A 103 -25.89 25.77 -28.16
C SER A 103 -26.62 25.83 -29.54
N GLN A 104 -26.33 24.86 -30.39
CA GLN A 104 -26.99 24.68 -31.70
C GLN A 104 -27.30 23.21 -31.94
N ALA A 105 -28.34 22.95 -32.74
CA ALA A 105 -28.72 21.58 -33.09
C ALA A 105 -27.66 20.94 -34.00
N MET A 106 -27.01 19.88 -33.53
CA MET A 106 -26.11 19.05 -34.34
C MET A 106 -26.83 17.85 -34.90
N LYS A 107 -26.52 17.51 -36.17
CA LYS A 107 -27.25 16.44 -36.89
C LYS A 107 -26.82 15.03 -36.45
N VAL A 108 -25.56 14.83 -36.00
CA VAL A 108 -25.02 13.52 -35.53
C VAL A 108 -23.88 13.74 -34.57
N LEU A 109 -23.89 13.04 -33.43
CA LEU A 109 -22.77 12.92 -32.48
C LEU A 109 -22.30 11.47 -32.51
N GLU A 110 -21.08 11.24 -32.96
CA GLU A 110 -20.46 9.90 -32.94
C GLU A 110 -19.40 9.83 -31.84
N LEU A 111 -19.62 8.95 -30.86
CA LEU A 111 -18.66 8.68 -29.79
C LEU A 111 -17.83 7.48 -30.20
N LYS A 112 -16.52 7.67 -30.40
CA LYS A 112 -15.57 6.57 -30.59
C LYS A 112 -14.91 6.19 -29.28
N GLN A 113 -15.03 4.92 -28.92
CA GLN A 113 -14.31 4.33 -27.79
C GLN A 113 -12.86 4.08 -28.21
N SER A 114 -11.91 4.60 -27.43
CA SER A 114 -10.48 4.25 -27.60
C SER A 114 -10.23 2.84 -27.08
N GLN A 115 -9.51 2.03 -27.86
CA GLN A 115 -9.14 0.66 -27.46
C GLN A 115 -8.11 0.60 -26.32
N ASN A 116 -7.53 1.72 -25.91
CA ASN A 116 -6.68 1.81 -24.73
C ASN A 116 -7.51 2.22 -23.52
N HIS A 117 -7.60 1.38 -22.54
CA HIS A 117 -8.48 1.35 -21.37
C HIS A 117 -8.59 2.62 -20.51
N GLN A 118 -8.05 3.77 -20.90
CA GLN A 118 -7.99 4.94 -20.01
C GLN A 118 -8.43 6.30 -20.59
N ASN A 119 -8.71 6.44 -21.88
CA ASN A 119 -9.07 7.76 -22.43
C ASN A 119 -10.22 7.68 -23.43
N TYR A 120 -11.32 8.36 -23.15
CA TYR A 120 -12.37 8.65 -24.09
C TYR A 120 -12.10 9.98 -24.77
N TYR A 121 -11.96 9.99 -26.09
CA TYR A 121 -11.81 11.21 -26.86
C TYR A 121 -13.13 11.55 -27.56
N LEU A 122 -13.60 12.78 -27.36
CA LEU A 122 -14.64 13.39 -28.17
C LEU A 122 -14.01 13.88 -29.48
N LYS A 123 -14.39 13.29 -30.59
CA LYS A 123 -14.06 13.81 -31.90
C LYS A 123 -15.28 14.59 -32.41
N GLU A 124 -15.19 15.92 -32.39
CA GLU A 124 -16.16 16.77 -33.10
C GLU A 124 -15.95 16.61 -34.60
N PHE A 125 -16.96 16.08 -35.28
CA PHE A 125 -17.06 16.20 -36.70
C PHE A 125 -17.91 17.42 -37.03
N MET A 126 -17.27 18.53 -37.41
CA MET A 126 -17.97 19.61 -38.11
C MET A 126 -18.31 19.13 -39.51
N LEU A 127 -19.57 18.82 -39.75
CA LEU A 127 -20.10 18.72 -41.09
C LEU A 127 -20.46 20.15 -41.55
N TRP A 128 -19.73 20.65 -42.54
CA TRP A 128 -20.12 21.82 -43.30
C TRP A 128 -21.46 21.52 -43.99
N ILE A 129 -22.46 22.33 -43.68
CA ILE A 129 -23.70 22.35 -44.45
C ILE A 129 -23.54 23.45 -45.49
N ASN A 130 -23.46 23.08 -46.75
CA ASN A 130 -23.74 23.96 -47.88
C ASN A 130 -25.24 24.13 -48.01
#